data_4bea03fda7b47e09a64957fcbecf236c
#
_entry.id   4bea03fda7b47e09a64957fcbecf236c
#
_cell.length_a   1.000
_cell.length_b   1.000
_cell.length_c   1.000
_cell.angle_alpha   90.00
_cell.angle_beta   90.00
_cell.angle_gamma   90.00
#
_symmetry.space_group_name_H-M   'P 1'
#
loop_
_entity.id
_entity.type
_entity.pdbx_description
1 polymer ?
#
loop_
_entity_poly.entity_id
_entity_poly.type
_entity_poly.pdbx_seq_one_letter_code
_entity_poly.pdbx_strand_id
1 'polypeptide(L)'
;NYAQALPHLFPAMERTLRETEFRVGQNSEGHQVFRNNLPIRPTRHDFHAAADGQLGGILKAYRDWRISGDQKWIAELYPLLVQSLEYCIRTWDPRETGALEEPHHNTYDIEFWGPDGMCSSIYAEALNALSKIGKALGHDTSRYDTLLAKSVHYLEERLFNGEYFAQQVMWRELNAPDPTQAMTFHSTYSEEAREILDVEGPKYQYGNGC
;
A
#
# COMPACT_ATOMS: atom_id res chain seq x y z
N ASN A 1 -7.96 14.03 -6.44
CA ASN A 1 -8.37 15.38 -5.99
C ASN A 1 -9.81 15.41 -5.49
N TYR A 2 -10.78 14.85 -6.24
CA TYR A 2 -12.18 14.80 -5.82
C TYR A 2 -12.41 13.98 -4.55
N ALA A 3 -11.60 12.94 -4.30
CA ALA A 3 -11.66 12.14 -3.09
C ALA A 3 -11.40 12.92 -1.79
N GLN A 4 -10.82 14.10 -1.87
CA GLN A 4 -10.60 14.97 -0.70
C GLN A 4 -11.78 15.89 -0.40
N ALA A 5 -12.65 16.18 -1.35
CA ALA A 5 -13.80 17.05 -1.13
C ALA A 5 -14.95 16.33 -0.40
N LEU A 6 -15.22 15.08 -0.78
CA LEU A 6 -16.35 14.30 -0.28
C LEU A 6 -16.38 14.15 1.25
N PRO A 7 -15.26 13.78 1.93
CA PRO A 7 -15.29 13.61 3.39
C PRO A 7 -15.57 14.89 4.18
N HIS A 8 -15.25 16.04 3.61
CA HIS A 8 -15.51 17.33 4.24
C HIS A 8 -16.92 17.86 3.97
N LEU A 9 -17.45 17.61 2.77
CA LEU A 9 -18.78 18.06 2.37
C LEU A 9 -19.89 17.08 2.79
N PHE A 10 -19.62 15.78 2.72
CA PHE A 10 -20.60 14.73 2.97
C PHE A 10 -19.99 13.57 3.78
N PRO A 11 -19.56 13.81 5.05
CA PRO A 11 -18.81 12.82 5.83
C PRO A 11 -19.59 11.52 6.08
N ALA A 12 -20.90 11.58 6.22
CA ALA A 12 -21.72 10.37 6.38
C ALA A 12 -21.70 9.50 5.11
N MET A 13 -21.77 10.13 3.93
CA MET A 13 -21.68 9.42 2.66
C MET A 13 -20.29 8.82 2.45
N GLU A 14 -19.24 9.54 2.77
CA GLU A 14 -17.86 9.01 2.67
C GLU A 14 -17.69 7.77 3.55
N ARG A 15 -18.21 7.74 4.76
CA ARG A 15 -18.16 6.53 5.61
C ARG A 15 -18.86 5.32 4.99
N THR A 16 -19.98 5.51 4.27
CA THR A 16 -20.63 4.38 3.58
C THR A 16 -19.75 3.80 2.46
N LEU A 17 -18.94 4.64 1.82
CA LEU A 17 -17.94 4.17 0.86
C LEU A 17 -16.85 3.35 1.54
N ARG A 18 -16.36 3.79 2.73
CA ARG A 18 -15.40 3.00 3.53
C ARG A 18 -15.98 1.65 3.97
N GLU A 19 -17.22 1.64 4.41
CA GLU A 19 -17.90 0.40 4.77
C GLU A 19 -18.01 -0.57 3.58
N THR A 20 -18.37 -0.05 2.41
CA THR A 20 -18.44 -0.86 1.19
C THR A 20 -17.06 -1.41 0.82
N GLU A 21 -16.01 -0.59 0.88
CA GLU A 21 -14.64 -0.99 0.57
C GLU A 21 -14.17 -2.14 1.48
N PHE A 22 -14.33 -2.00 2.80
CA PHE A 22 -13.79 -2.98 3.74
C PHE A 22 -14.73 -4.16 4.02
N ARG A 23 -16.05 -3.99 3.92
CA ARG A 23 -17.01 -5.08 4.23
C ARG A 23 -17.44 -5.88 3.00
N VAL A 24 -17.33 -5.28 1.79
CA VAL A 24 -17.78 -5.91 0.54
C VAL A 24 -16.65 -6.12 -0.44
N GLY A 25 -15.77 -5.13 -0.57
CA GLY A 25 -14.63 -5.15 -1.50
C GLY A 25 -13.40 -5.89 -0.98
N GLN A 26 -13.35 -6.22 0.32
CA GLN A 26 -12.27 -6.97 0.95
C GLN A 26 -12.67 -8.43 1.17
N ASN A 27 -11.74 -9.36 0.94
CA ASN A 27 -11.93 -10.77 1.27
C ASN A 27 -11.42 -11.12 2.67
N SER A 28 -11.58 -12.39 3.08
CA SER A 28 -11.12 -12.88 4.38
C SER A 28 -9.61 -12.86 4.60
N GLU A 29 -8.82 -12.71 3.54
CA GLU A 29 -7.36 -12.60 3.60
C GLU A 29 -6.89 -11.15 3.71
N GLY A 30 -7.80 -10.18 3.60
CA GLY A 30 -7.50 -8.75 3.61
C GLY A 30 -7.20 -8.14 2.24
N HIS A 31 -7.28 -8.93 1.17
CA HIS A 31 -7.10 -8.44 -0.20
C HIS A 31 -8.28 -7.57 -0.62
N GLN A 32 -8.01 -6.41 -1.23
CA GLN A 32 -9.01 -5.51 -1.78
C GLN A 32 -8.93 -5.44 -3.30
N VAL A 33 -10.08 -5.31 -3.93
CA VAL A 33 -10.20 -5.15 -5.38
C VAL A 33 -10.05 -3.67 -5.78
N PHE A 34 -9.68 -3.41 -7.02
CA PHE A 34 -9.53 -2.03 -7.53
C PHE A 34 -10.86 -1.26 -7.52
N ARG A 35 -11.96 -1.94 -7.80
CA ARG A 35 -13.29 -1.34 -7.92
C ARG A 35 -14.35 -2.26 -7.38
N ASN A 36 -15.31 -1.69 -6.64
CA ASN A 36 -16.50 -2.42 -6.25
C ASN A 36 -17.48 -2.54 -7.45
N ASN A 37 -18.19 -3.65 -7.50
CA ASN A 37 -19.22 -3.89 -8.51
C ASN A 37 -20.45 -3.01 -8.30
N LEU A 38 -21.13 -2.67 -9.38
CA LEU A 38 -22.47 -2.10 -9.35
C LEU A 38 -23.46 -3.08 -10.04
N PRO A 39 -24.57 -3.45 -9.39
CA PRO A 39 -24.94 -3.14 -8.00
C PRO A 39 -23.92 -3.68 -7.01
N ILE A 40 -23.85 -3.09 -5.81
CA ILE A 40 -22.91 -3.48 -4.74
C ILE A 40 -23.12 -4.96 -4.40
N ARG A 41 -22.05 -5.74 -4.54
CA ARG A 41 -22.02 -7.19 -4.26
C ARG A 41 -20.56 -7.62 -4.06
N PRO A 42 -20.31 -8.76 -3.39
CA PRO A 42 -18.96 -9.32 -3.30
C PRO A 42 -18.34 -9.50 -4.69
N THR A 43 -17.07 -9.20 -4.79
CA THR A 43 -16.28 -9.28 -6.02
C THR A 43 -15.44 -10.54 -6.05
N ARG A 44 -14.96 -10.92 -7.23
CA ARG A 44 -13.93 -11.94 -7.36
C ARG A 44 -12.57 -11.32 -7.02
N HIS A 45 -11.73 -12.11 -6.35
CA HIS A 45 -10.38 -11.72 -5.96
C HIS A 45 -9.34 -12.48 -6.79
N ASP A 46 -9.49 -12.40 -8.11
CA ASP A 46 -8.68 -13.09 -9.12
C ASP A 46 -7.68 -12.15 -9.82
N PHE A 47 -7.50 -10.96 -9.27
CA PHE A 47 -6.58 -9.95 -9.75
C PHE A 47 -5.76 -9.38 -8.58
N HIS A 48 -4.57 -8.83 -8.86
CA HIS A 48 -3.74 -8.24 -7.80
C HIS A 48 -4.39 -6.99 -7.17
N ALA A 49 -3.96 -6.65 -5.96
CA ALA A 49 -4.34 -5.40 -5.31
C ALA A 49 -3.44 -4.25 -5.79
N ALA A 50 -3.93 -3.01 -5.71
CA ALA A 50 -3.11 -1.82 -5.88
C ALA A 50 -2.59 -1.36 -4.52
N ALA A 51 -1.27 -1.23 -4.37
CA ALA A 51 -0.64 -0.91 -3.10
C ALA A 51 -1.09 0.45 -2.55
N ASP A 52 -1.01 1.48 -3.37
CA ASP A 52 -1.46 2.83 -3.01
C ASP A 52 -2.96 2.90 -2.72
N GLY A 53 -3.78 2.15 -3.46
CA GLY A 53 -5.22 2.09 -3.26
C GLY A 53 -5.59 1.43 -1.95
N GLN A 54 -5.05 0.24 -1.67
CA GLN A 54 -5.37 -0.53 -0.47
C GLN A 54 -4.82 0.13 0.81
N LEU A 55 -3.57 0.54 0.81
CA LEU A 55 -2.97 1.31 1.92
C LEU A 55 -3.69 2.65 2.12
N GLY A 56 -4.00 3.34 1.03
CA GLY A 56 -4.75 4.60 1.05
C GLY A 56 -6.16 4.46 1.62
N GLY A 57 -6.78 3.27 1.51
CA GLY A 57 -8.05 2.96 2.18
C GLY A 57 -7.97 3.09 3.69
N ILE A 58 -6.86 2.63 4.31
CA ILE A 58 -6.60 2.73 5.75
C ILE A 58 -6.45 4.20 6.17
N LEU A 59 -5.73 5.00 5.39
CA LEU A 59 -5.59 6.44 5.62
C LEU A 59 -6.94 7.16 5.56
N LYS A 60 -7.77 6.81 4.58
CA LYS A 60 -9.12 7.36 4.44
C LYS A 60 -10.01 7.00 5.62
N ALA A 61 -9.94 5.77 6.13
CA ALA A 61 -10.68 5.36 7.33
C ALA A 61 -10.24 6.17 8.57
N TYR A 62 -8.93 6.38 8.75
CA TYR A 62 -8.40 7.24 9.81
C TYR A 62 -8.87 8.68 9.68
N ARG A 63 -8.80 9.28 8.49
CA ARG A 63 -9.32 10.63 8.21
C ARG A 63 -10.81 10.74 8.54
N ASP A 64 -11.61 9.79 8.07
CA ASP A 64 -13.08 9.83 8.23
C ASP A 64 -13.48 9.66 9.70
N TRP A 65 -12.74 8.85 10.46
CA TRP A 65 -12.88 8.80 11.91
C TRP A 65 -12.50 10.12 12.58
N ARG A 66 -11.39 10.74 12.18
CA ARG A 66 -10.95 12.04 12.74
C ARG A 66 -11.96 13.17 12.47
N ILE A 67 -12.64 13.12 11.34
CA ILE A 67 -13.69 14.09 10.98
C ILE A 67 -14.97 13.83 11.79
N SER A 68 -15.37 12.57 11.93
CA SER A 68 -16.64 12.22 12.56
C SER A 68 -16.58 12.11 14.10
N GLY A 69 -15.44 11.74 14.66
CA GLY A 69 -15.29 11.39 16.08
C GLY A 69 -16.03 10.12 16.50
N ASP A 70 -16.55 9.33 15.54
CA ASP A 70 -17.39 8.16 15.81
C ASP A 70 -16.54 6.96 16.25
N GLN A 71 -16.38 6.82 17.57
CA GLN A 71 -15.59 5.73 18.18
C GLN A 71 -16.20 4.35 17.91
N LYS A 72 -17.52 4.25 17.87
CA LYS A 72 -18.18 2.96 17.62
C LYS A 72 -17.92 2.50 16.20
N TRP A 73 -18.07 3.39 15.23
CA TRP A 73 -17.81 3.09 13.82
C TRP A 73 -16.38 2.60 13.57
N ILE A 74 -15.39 3.32 14.12
CA ILE A 74 -13.98 2.92 13.89
C ILE A 74 -13.63 1.64 14.64
N ALA A 75 -14.21 1.38 15.82
CA ALA A 75 -14.01 0.13 16.55
C ALA A 75 -14.55 -1.08 15.76
N GLU A 76 -15.72 -0.92 15.11
CA GLU A 76 -16.29 -1.97 14.26
C GLU A 76 -15.47 -2.22 12.97
N LEU A 77 -14.83 -1.17 12.45
CA LEU A 77 -14.03 -1.26 11.22
C LEU A 77 -12.59 -1.74 11.48
N TYR A 78 -12.05 -1.50 12.66
CA TYR A 78 -10.65 -1.75 13.02
C TYR A 78 -10.15 -3.16 12.69
N PRO A 79 -10.88 -4.26 12.96
CA PRO A 79 -10.42 -5.60 12.60
C PRO A 79 -10.20 -5.77 11.09
N LEU A 80 -11.00 -5.12 10.26
CA LEU A 80 -10.88 -5.17 8.80
C LEU A 80 -9.68 -4.33 8.32
N LEU A 81 -9.43 -3.19 8.97
CA LEU A 81 -8.23 -2.37 8.72
C LEU A 81 -6.95 -3.14 9.05
N VAL A 82 -6.92 -3.84 10.20
CA VAL A 82 -5.83 -4.72 10.58
C VAL A 82 -5.61 -5.78 9.51
N GLN A 83 -6.68 -6.47 9.11
CA GLN A 83 -6.62 -7.53 8.10
C GLN A 83 -6.07 -7.02 6.75
N SER A 84 -6.46 -5.80 6.34
CA SER A 84 -5.96 -5.14 5.13
C SER A 84 -4.47 -4.83 5.24
N LEU A 85 -4.02 -4.26 6.36
CA LEU A 85 -2.61 -3.94 6.55
C LEU A 85 -1.74 -5.20 6.62
N GLU A 86 -2.21 -6.25 7.31
CA GLU A 86 -1.50 -7.54 7.36
C GLU A 86 -1.37 -8.19 5.97
N TYR A 87 -2.37 -8.02 5.12
CA TYR A 87 -2.25 -8.43 3.71
C TYR A 87 -1.11 -7.65 3.03
N CYS A 88 -1.07 -6.33 3.19
CA CYS A 88 -0.01 -5.50 2.58
C CYS A 88 1.39 -5.88 3.09
N ILE A 89 1.55 -6.10 4.40
CA ILE A 89 2.83 -6.49 5.00
C ILE A 89 3.30 -7.83 4.40
N ARG A 90 2.49 -8.88 4.49
CA ARG A 90 2.91 -10.21 4.02
C ARG A 90 3.11 -10.30 2.50
N THR A 91 2.45 -9.40 1.73
CA THR A 91 2.51 -9.43 0.26
C THR A 91 3.67 -8.58 -0.26
N TRP A 92 3.89 -7.40 0.31
CA TRP A 92 4.82 -6.43 -0.27
C TRP A 92 6.04 -6.11 0.62
N ASP A 93 5.94 -6.36 1.94
CA ASP A 93 7.06 -6.24 2.90
C ASP A 93 7.18 -7.50 3.78
N PRO A 94 7.27 -8.71 3.20
CA PRO A 94 7.29 -9.97 3.98
C PRO A 94 8.50 -10.10 4.90
N ARG A 95 9.55 -9.32 4.68
CA ARG A 95 10.76 -9.28 5.51
C ARG A 95 10.67 -8.26 6.64
N GLU A 96 9.57 -7.49 6.68
CA GLU A 96 9.37 -6.40 7.66
C GLU A 96 10.55 -5.42 7.70
N THR A 97 11.03 -5.02 6.53
CA THR A 97 12.09 -4.01 6.37
C THR A 97 11.56 -2.59 6.55
N GLY A 98 10.26 -2.40 6.44
CA GLY A 98 9.58 -1.11 6.45
C GLY A 98 9.43 -0.50 5.07
N ALA A 99 9.76 -1.24 4.00
CA ALA A 99 9.62 -0.80 2.63
C ALA A 99 8.93 -1.87 1.77
N LEU A 100 8.20 -1.44 0.75
CA LEU A 100 7.55 -2.36 -0.18
C LEU A 100 8.57 -2.85 -1.20
N GLU A 101 9.19 -4.01 -0.93
CA GLU A 101 10.26 -4.56 -1.78
C GLU A 101 9.72 -5.48 -2.86
N GLU A 102 8.67 -6.26 -2.56
CA GLU A 102 8.03 -7.13 -3.55
C GLU A 102 7.28 -6.32 -4.61
N PRO A 103 7.09 -6.86 -5.82
CA PRO A 103 6.41 -6.14 -6.89
C PRO A 103 4.99 -5.73 -6.47
N HIS A 104 4.67 -4.47 -6.69
CA HIS A 104 3.40 -3.89 -6.28
C HIS A 104 2.82 -2.96 -7.34
N HIS A 105 1.58 -3.26 -7.70
CA HIS A 105 0.79 -2.46 -8.63
C HIS A 105 0.32 -1.15 -7.99
N ASN A 106 0.17 -0.11 -8.78
CA ASN A 106 -0.20 1.21 -8.29
C ASN A 106 -1.04 1.99 -9.32
N THR A 107 -1.41 3.23 -8.98
CA THR A 107 -2.27 4.11 -9.80
C THR A 107 -1.72 4.47 -11.17
N TYR A 108 -0.46 4.19 -11.46
CA TYR A 108 0.13 4.38 -12.80
C TYR A 108 -0.10 3.20 -13.74
N ASP A 109 -0.85 2.18 -13.30
CA ASP A 109 -1.10 0.94 -14.04
C ASP A 109 0.19 0.19 -14.41
N ILE A 110 1.21 0.28 -13.54
CA ILE A 110 2.47 -0.44 -13.63
C ILE A 110 2.80 -1.11 -12.31
N GLU A 111 3.68 -2.10 -12.34
CA GLU A 111 4.25 -2.67 -11.13
C GLU A 111 5.62 -2.04 -10.86
N PHE A 112 5.80 -1.53 -9.64
CA PHE A 112 7.11 -1.19 -9.13
C PHE A 112 7.78 -2.42 -8.56
N TRP A 113 9.02 -2.62 -8.92
CA TRP A 113 9.86 -3.70 -8.46
C TRP A 113 10.93 -3.10 -7.54
N GLY A 114 10.78 -3.31 -6.25
CA GLY A 114 11.59 -2.68 -5.22
C GLY A 114 10.98 -1.40 -4.66
N PRO A 115 11.57 -0.88 -3.57
CA PRO A 115 11.06 0.26 -2.83
C PRO A 115 11.02 1.54 -3.65
N ASP A 116 9.94 2.28 -3.52
CA ASP A 116 9.72 3.58 -4.12
C ASP A 116 9.23 4.60 -3.09
N GLY A 117 9.35 5.88 -3.40
CA GLY A 117 8.97 6.95 -2.48
C GLY A 117 7.46 7.09 -2.31
N MET A 118 6.66 6.82 -3.34
CA MET A 118 5.19 7.00 -3.30
C MET A 118 4.53 5.93 -2.43
N CYS A 119 4.64 4.66 -2.82
CA CYS A 119 3.96 3.57 -2.12
C CYS A 119 4.54 3.34 -0.72
N SER A 120 5.86 3.51 -0.53
CA SER A 120 6.48 3.40 0.78
C SER A 120 6.07 4.53 1.74
N SER A 121 5.85 5.75 1.24
CA SER A 121 5.30 6.84 2.08
C SER A 121 3.86 6.57 2.50
N ILE A 122 3.03 6.05 1.59
CA ILE A 122 1.65 5.66 1.90
C ILE A 122 1.64 4.50 2.90
N TYR A 123 2.58 3.56 2.79
CA TYR A 123 2.73 2.45 3.72
C TYR A 123 3.10 2.94 5.14
N ALA A 124 4.10 3.82 5.26
CA ALA A 124 4.46 4.42 6.53
C ALA A 124 3.26 5.12 7.18
N GLU A 125 2.49 5.88 6.42
CA GLU A 125 1.33 6.58 6.96
C GLU A 125 0.17 5.62 7.28
N ALA A 126 0.00 4.50 6.55
CA ALA A 126 -0.97 3.46 6.90
C ALA A 126 -0.63 2.79 8.24
N LEU A 127 0.65 2.48 8.49
CA LEU A 127 1.14 1.99 9.77
C LEU A 127 0.85 2.98 10.91
N ASN A 128 1.15 4.26 10.71
CA ASN A 128 0.88 5.34 11.65
C ASN A 128 -0.62 5.49 11.94
N ALA A 129 -1.44 5.49 10.89
CA ALA A 129 -2.89 5.60 11.02
C ALA A 129 -3.49 4.45 11.83
N LEU A 130 -3.11 3.20 11.50
CA LEU A 130 -3.59 2.01 12.20
C LEU A 130 -3.12 1.98 13.65
N SER A 131 -1.86 2.34 13.93
CA SER A 131 -1.33 2.47 15.29
C SER A 131 -2.13 3.49 16.10
N LYS A 132 -2.41 4.68 15.55
CA LYS A 132 -3.19 5.71 16.24
C LYS A 132 -4.62 5.27 16.54
N ILE A 133 -5.28 4.59 15.60
CA ILE A 133 -6.59 4.00 15.82
C ILE A 133 -6.51 2.95 16.94
N GLY A 134 -5.58 2.01 16.82
CA GLY A 134 -5.41 0.92 17.80
C GLY A 134 -5.18 1.44 19.22
N LYS A 135 -4.28 2.41 19.41
CA LYS A 135 -4.03 3.07 20.71
C LYS A 135 -5.28 3.72 21.28
N ALA A 136 -6.06 4.43 20.44
CA ALA A 136 -7.30 5.05 20.87
C ALA A 136 -8.38 4.04 21.28
N LEU A 137 -8.31 2.82 20.75
CA LEU A 137 -9.21 1.70 21.09
C LEU A 137 -8.64 0.77 22.18
N GLY A 138 -7.42 1.04 22.70
CA GLY A 138 -6.79 0.24 23.75
C GLY A 138 -6.12 -1.04 23.28
N HIS A 139 -5.81 -1.15 21.99
CA HIS A 139 -5.07 -2.29 21.44
C HIS A 139 -3.55 -2.10 21.55
N ASP A 140 -2.81 -3.20 21.63
CA ASP A 140 -1.36 -3.20 21.48
C ASP A 140 -0.98 -2.97 20.02
N THR A 141 -0.18 -1.95 19.76
CA THR A 141 0.28 -1.54 18.42
C THR A 141 1.80 -1.56 18.27
N SER A 142 2.51 -2.13 19.24
CA SER A 142 3.98 -2.09 19.33
C SER A 142 4.67 -2.62 18.06
N ARG A 143 4.12 -3.66 17.41
CA ARG A 143 4.65 -4.17 16.14
C ARG A 143 4.52 -3.12 15.02
N TYR A 144 3.38 -2.46 14.90
CA TYR A 144 3.17 -1.41 13.87
C TYR A 144 4.02 -0.18 14.14
N ASP A 145 4.20 0.21 15.41
CA ASP A 145 5.10 1.31 15.79
C ASP A 145 6.55 0.99 15.42
N THR A 146 6.99 -0.25 15.65
CA THR A 146 8.32 -0.70 15.29
C THR A 146 8.52 -0.70 13.78
N LEU A 147 7.53 -1.19 13.04
CA LEU A 147 7.58 -1.23 11.58
C LEU A 147 7.51 0.18 10.98
N LEU A 148 6.71 1.06 11.56
CA LEU A 148 6.68 2.48 11.19
C LEU A 148 8.05 3.15 11.37
N ALA A 149 8.73 2.91 12.50
CA ALA A 149 10.07 3.46 12.72
C ALA A 149 11.08 2.97 11.66
N LYS A 150 11.01 1.69 11.28
CA LYS A 150 11.83 1.15 10.19
C LYS A 150 11.47 1.81 8.85
N SER A 151 10.18 2.01 8.58
CA SER A 151 9.71 2.60 7.32
C SER A 151 10.18 4.04 7.17
N VAL A 152 10.07 4.84 8.22
CA VAL A 152 10.58 6.22 8.21
C VAL A 152 12.10 6.24 8.00
N HIS A 153 12.82 5.40 8.74
CA HIS A 153 14.27 5.28 8.57
C HIS A 153 14.67 4.86 7.15
N TYR A 154 13.95 3.90 6.56
CA TYR A 154 14.21 3.46 5.19
C TYR A 154 13.98 4.58 4.19
N LEU A 155 12.87 5.32 4.31
CA LEU A 155 12.56 6.47 3.46
C LEU A 155 13.65 7.54 3.53
N GLU A 156 14.07 7.92 4.75
CA GLU A 156 15.04 9.00 4.96
C GLU A 156 16.46 8.62 4.57
N GLU A 157 16.91 7.40 4.90
CA GLU A 157 18.31 7.01 4.75
C GLU A 157 18.60 6.23 3.46
N ARG A 158 17.57 5.65 2.83
CA ARG A 158 17.75 4.79 1.67
C ARG A 158 17.14 5.35 0.39
N LEU A 159 16.00 6.01 0.51
CA LEU A 159 15.28 6.52 -0.67
C LEU A 159 15.48 8.01 -0.88
N PHE A 160 15.61 8.80 0.19
CA PHE A 160 15.84 10.25 0.03
C PHE A 160 17.29 10.53 -0.37
N ASN A 161 17.49 11.15 -1.53
CA ASN A 161 18.81 11.47 -2.08
C ASN A 161 19.28 12.90 -1.78
N GLY A 162 18.54 13.63 -0.93
CA GLY A 162 18.78 15.04 -0.60
C GLY A 162 17.91 16.01 -1.40
N GLU A 163 17.21 15.55 -2.42
CA GLU A 163 16.34 16.35 -3.28
C GLU A 163 14.94 15.72 -3.44
N TYR A 164 14.87 14.41 -3.70
CA TYR A 164 13.63 13.67 -3.86
C TYR A 164 13.80 12.21 -3.39
N PHE A 165 12.69 11.50 -3.27
CA PHE A 165 12.69 10.07 -2.96
C PHE A 165 12.87 9.26 -4.24
N ALA A 166 14.01 8.58 -4.35
CA ALA A 166 14.32 7.73 -5.48
C ALA A 166 13.68 6.35 -5.36
N GLN A 167 13.43 5.69 -6.48
CA GLN A 167 13.05 4.29 -6.50
C GLN A 167 14.29 3.41 -6.63
N GLN A 168 14.36 2.35 -5.81
CA GLN A 168 15.35 1.28 -5.95
C GLN A 168 14.75 0.14 -6.77
N VAL A 169 15.40 -0.25 -7.85
CA VAL A 169 14.95 -1.41 -8.64
C VAL A 169 15.49 -2.69 -8.00
N MET A 170 14.58 -3.62 -7.66
CA MET A 170 14.92 -4.94 -7.15
C MET A 170 14.15 -5.99 -7.95
N TRP A 171 14.83 -7.06 -8.39
CA TRP A 171 14.18 -8.22 -9.01
C TRP A 171 14.79 -9.54 -8.54
N ARG A 172 15.87 -9.47 -7.74
CA ARG A 172 16.53 -10.62 -7.11
C ARG A 172 16.20 -10.65 -5.62
N GLU A 173 16.28 -11.83 -5.05
CA GLU A 173 16.03 -12.05 -3.61
C GLU A 173 14.61 -11.68 -3.17
N LEU A 174 13.67 -11.66 -4.10
CA LEU A 174 12.25 -11.48 -3.84
C LEU A 174 11.54 -12.84 -3.80
N ASN A 175 10.35 -12.87 -3.18
CA ASN A 175 9.46 -14.03 -3.26
C ASN A 175 8.82 -14.14 -4.64
N ALA A 176 8.63 -13.01 -5.31
CA ALA A 176 8.13 -12.97 -6.67
C ALA A 176 9.13 -13.61 -7.65
N PRO A 177 8.64 -14.34 -8.67
CA PRO A 177 9.50 -14.90 -9.70
C PRO A 177 10.24 -13.79 -10.46
N ASP A 178 11.47 -14.08 -10.89
CA ASP A 178 12.27 -13.16 -11.69
C ASP A 178 11.48 -12.72 -12.95
N PRO A 179 11.18 -11.42 -13.11
CA PRO A 179 10.37 -10.93 -14.22
C PRO A 179 11.06 -11.08 -15.58
N THR A 180 12.38 -11.22 -15.58
CA THR A 180 13.16 -11.42 -16.82
C THR A 180 13.03 -12.84 -17.36
N GLN A 181 12.56 -13.78 -16.54
CA GLN A 181 12.32 -15.18 -16.92
C GLN A 181 10.88 -15.44 -17.33
N ALA A 182 9.97 -14.53 -17.00
CA ALA A 182 8.55 -14.70 -17.28
C ALA A 182 8.20 -13.97 -18.57
N MET A 183 7.81 -14.71 -19.60
CA MET A 183 7.13 -14.14 -20.78
C MET A 183 5.70 -13.77 -20.40
N THR A 184 5.53 -12.71 -19.59
CA THR A 184 4.22 -12.17 -19.29
C THR A 184 3.94 -10.94 -20.15
N PHE A 185 2.67 -10.67 -20.41
CA PHE A 185 2.23 -9.51 -21.17
C PHE A 185 2.74 -8.16 -20.61
N HIS A 186 3.18 -8.15 -19.36
CA HIS A 186 3.67 -6.96 -18.64
C HIS A 186 5.18 -6.93 -18.44
N SER A 187 5.92 -7.98 -18.79
CA SER A 187 7.38 -7.95 -18.67
C SER A 187 8.00 -7.28 -19.89
N THR A 188 8.43 -6.05 -19.70
CA THR A 188 9.09 -5.24 -20.74
C THR A 188 10.60 -5.18 -20.59
N TYR A 189 11.19 -6.06 -19.77
CA TYR A 189 12.64 -6.11 -19.66
C TYR A 189 13.24 -6.75 -20.91
N SER A 190 13.91 -5.94 -21.70
CA SER A 190 14.76 -6.41 -22.82
C SER A 190 16.05 -7.07 -22.29
N GLU A 191 16.70 -7.90 -23.11
CA GLU A 191 18.03 -8.41 -22.79
C GLU A 191 19.01 -7.27 -22.47
N GLU A 192 18.92 -6.16 -23.19
CA GLU A 192 19.74 -4.96 -22.97
C GLU A 192 19.52 -4.35 -21.58
N ALA A 193 18.28 -4.24 -21.12
CA ALA A 193 17.98 -3.77 -19.77
C ALA A 193 18.54 -4.71 -18.70
N ARG A 194 18.51 -6.01 -18.96
CA ARG A 194 19.09 -7.05 -18.09
C ARG A 194 20.62 -6.93 -18.01
N GLU A 195 21.29 -6.77 -19.14
CA GLU A 195 22.74 -6.56 -19.18
C GLU A 195 23.15 -5.32 -18.39
N ILE A 196 22.43 -4.21 -18.54
CA ILE A 196 22.67 -2.99 -17.79
C ILE A 196 22.51 -3.23 -16.28
N LEU A 197 21.45 -3.90 -15.87
CA LEU A 197 21.20 -4.22 -14.47
C LEU A 197 22.24 -5.18 -13.87
N ASP A 198 22.73 -6.15 -14.66
CA ASP A 198 23.77 -7.08 -14.23
C ASP A 198 25.15 -6.42 -14.09
N VAL A 199 25.47 -5.45 -14.94
CA VAL A 199 26.73 -4.70 -14.92
C VAL A 199 26.73 -3.58 -13.87
N GLU A 200 25.65 -2.85 -13.79
CA GLU A 200 25.55 -1.64 -12.98
C GLU A 200 24.90 -1.87 -11.59
N GLY A 201 24.34 -3.07 -11.38
CA GLY A 201 23.61 -3.40 -10.17
C GLY A 201 22.22 -2.76 -10.09
N PRO A 202 21.49 -2.99 -8.99
CA PRO A 202 20.20 -2.35 -8.78
C PRO A 202 20.39 -0.85 -8.66
N LYS A 203 19.90 -0.13 -9.66
CA LYS A 203 19.92 1.32 -9.74
C LYS A 203 18.53 1.90 -9.52
N TYR A 204 18.49 3.21 -9.39
CA TYR A 204 17.26 3.95 -9.32
C TYR A 204 16.53 3.91 -10.65
N GLN A 205 15.23 3.72 -10.60
CA GLN A 205 14.39 3.82 -11.79
C GLN A 205 14.11 5.31 -12.06
N TYR A 206 14.47 5.77 -13.24
CA TYR A 206 14.17 7.12 -13.69
C TYR A 206 12.72 7.21 -14.16
N GLY A 207 12.07 8.34 -13.90
CA GLY A 207 10.77 8.68 -14.44
C GLY A 207 9.59 8.47 -13.50
N ASN A 208 9.82 8.00 -12.29
CA ASN A 208 8.82 8.04 -11.23
C ASN A 208 8.92 9.35 -10.46
N GLY A 209 8.85 10.44 -11.18
CA GLY A 209 8.88 11.80 -10.65
C GLY A 209 7.60 12.14 -9.90
N CYS A 210 7.30 11.36 -8.86
CA CYS A 210 6.18 11.60 -7.97
C CYS A 210 6.70 11.89 -6.58
#